data_e325cbd1efee49555d090bd780b5d009
#
_entry.id   e325cbd1efee49555d090bd780b5d009
#
_cell.length_a   1.000
_cell.length_b   1.000
_cell.length_c   1.000
_cell.angle_alpha   90.00
_cell.angle_beta   90.00
_cell.angle_gamma   90.00
#
_symmetry.space_group_name_H-M   'P 1'
#
loop_
_entity.id
_entity.type
_entity.pdbx_description
1 polymer ?
#
loop_
_entity_poly.entity_id
_entity_poly.type
_entity_poly.pdbx_seq_one_letter_code
_entity_poly.pdbx_strand_id
1 'polypeptide(L)'
;KGNSGWFVVQEPLLQGALVSVDAKNGAIRALVGGYDFHSKTFNRATQAQRQPGSSFKPFVYSAALAKGMTASTIVNDAPLSLPGKGPNGSTWNPKNSDGRYAGNITLRQALTASKNMVSIRILMSIGVGYAQQYIQRFGFSASEIPASLSMALGTGETTPIKMAEGYA
;
A
#
# COMPACT_ATOMS: atom_id res chain seq x y z
N LYS A 1 6.66 -42.98 15.85
CA LYS A 1 5.55 -43.21 16.82
C LYS A 1 5.58 -41.99 17.76
N GLY A 2 4.70 -40.99 17.53
CA GLY A 2 4.59 -39.82 18.39
C GLY A 2 3.86 -40.19 19.69
N ASN A 3 4.34 -39.65 20.82
CA ASN A 3 3.61 -39.71 22.08
C ASN A 3 2.24 -39.07 21.90
N SER A 4 1.18 -39.86 21.98
CA SER A 4 -0.19 -39.35 22.06
C SER A 4 -0.45 -38.86 23.48
N GLY A 5 -0.10 -37.61 23.72
CA GLY A 5 -0.41 -36.88 24.96
C GLY A 5 -1.40 -35.76 24.71
N TRP A 6 -2.20 -35.43 25.71
CA TRP A 6 -3.03 -34.23 25.72
C TRP A 6 -2.16 -33.02 26.02
N PHE A 7 -2.24 -31.99 25.12
CA PHE A 7 -1.56 -30.72 25.31
C PHE A 7 -2.61 -29.61 25.45
N VAL A 8 -2.39 -28.69 26.37
CA VAL A 8 -3.17 -27.46 26.43
C VAL A 8 -2.61 -26.50 25.39
N VAL A 9 -3.40 -26.17 24.39
CA VAL A 9 -3.04 -25.21 23.31
C VAL A 9 -3.98 -24.02 23.40
N GLN A 10 -3.42 -22.83 23.28
CA GLN A 10 -4.20 -21.61 23.10
C GLN A 10 -4.14 -21.22 21.63
N GLU A 11 -5.31 -21.16 20.97
CA GLU A 11 -5.37 -20.64 19.60
C GLU A 11 -5.04 -19.14 19.60
N PRO A 12 -4.10 -18.69 18.76
CA PRO A 12 -3.74 -17.27 18.68
C PRO A 12 -4.95 -16.43 18.26
N LEU A 13 -5.25 -15.36 19.01
CA LEU A 13 -6.29 -14.38 18.65
C LEU A 13 -5.87 -13.57 17.42
N LEU A 14 -4.57 -13.25 17.30
CA LEU A 14 -3.99 -12.59 16.16
C LEU A 14 -3.41 -13.61 15.19
N GLN A 15 -3.67 -13.40 13.91
CA GLN A 15 -3.12 -14.23 12.84
C GLN A 15 -2.50 -13.33 11.78
N GLY A 16 -1.46 -13.86 11.12
CA GLY A 16 -0.74 -13.20 10.04
C GLY A 16 -0.78 -14.03 8.77
N ALA A 17 -0.25 -13.44 7.70
CA ALA A 17 0.00 -14.13 6.45
C ALA A 17 1.40 -13.78 5.93
N LEU A 18 1.97 -14.68 5.12
CA LEU A 18 3.23 -14.46 4.42
C LEU A 18 3.06 -14.88 2.96
N VAL A 19 3.57 -14.07 2.06
CA VAL A 19 3.70 -14.40 0.64
C VAL A 19 5.13 -14.07 0.22
N SER A 20 5.77 -15.01 -0.46
CA SER A 20 7.05 -14.81 -1.13
C SER A 20 6.93 -15.23 -2.58
N VAL A 21 7.29 -14.33 -3.50
CA VAL A 21 7.29 -14.58 -4.93
C VAL A 21 8.68 -14.37 -5.51
N ASP A 22 8.98 -15.08 -6.58
CA ASP A 22 10.20 -14.90 -7.35
C ASP A 22 10.06 -13.65 -8.22
N ALA A 23 10.93 -12.66 -8.01
CA ALA A 23 10.91 -11.40 -8.75
C ALA A 23 11.21 -11.53 -10.26
N LYS A 24 11.72 -12.69 -10.72
CA LYS A 24 12.03 -12.91 -12.14
C LYS A 24 10.86 -13.42 -12.96
N ASN A 25 9.96 -14.18 -12.32
CA ASN A 25 8.90 -14.90 -13.03
C ASN A 25 7.55 -14.91 -12.27
N GLY A 26 7.45 -14.25 -11.10
CA GLY A 26 6.23 -14.19 -10.30
C GLY A 26 5.85 -15.52 -9.62
N ALA A 27 6.70 -16.57 -9.68
CA ALA A 27 6.39 -17.86 -9.09
C ALA A 27 6.30 -17.76 -7.56
N ILE A 28 5.23 -18.30 -6.98
CA ILE A 28 5.05 -18.37 -5.52
C ILE A 28 6.10 -19.32 -4.95
N ARG A 29 6.97 -18.83 -4.07
CA ARG A 29 8.02 -19.58 -3.37
C ARG A 29 7.56 -20.03 -1.98
N ALA A 30 6.76 -19.21 -1.30
CA ALA A 30 6.14 -19.55 -0.03
C ALA A 30 4.82 -18.81 0.12
N LEU A 31 3.83 -19.46 0.73
CA LEU A 31 2.55 -18.86 1.04
C LEU A 31 2.01 -19.45 2.34
N VAL A 32 1.74 -18.60 3.31
CA VAL A 32 1.11 -18.95 4.58
C VAL A 32 -0.06 -18.01 4.81
N GLY A 33 -1.28 -18.54 4.91
CA GLY A 33 -2.50 -17.76 5.01
C GLY A 33 -3.06 -17.61 6.42
N GLY A 34 -2.46 -18.24 7.43
CA GLY A 34 -2.91 -18.23 8.81
C GLY A 34 -2.16 -19.25 9.67
N TYR A 35 -2.57 -19.36 10.94
CA TYR A 35 -1.93 -20.25 11.91
C TYR A 35 -2.20 -21.73 11.63
N ASP A 36 -3.46 -22.08 11.38
CA ASP A 36 -3.88 -23.47 11.11
C ASP A 36 -5.06 -23.50 10.14
N PHE A 37 -4.91 -24.27 9.06
CA PHE A 37 -5.95 -24.42 8.03
C PHE A 37 -7.13 -25.26 8.53
N HIS A 38 -6.90 -26.23 9.42
CA HIS A 38 -7.95 -27.11 9.90
C HIS A 38 -8.92 -26.39 10.85
N SER A 39 -8.44 -25.41 11.59
CA SER A 39 -9.27 -24.60 12.48
C SER A 39 -10.00 -23.47 11.73
N LYS A 40 -9.38 -22.87 10.72
CA LYS A 40 -9.93 -21.75 9.93
C LYS A 40 -9.44 -21.81 8.49
N THR A 41 -10.36 -22.06 7.57
CA THR A 41 -10.09 -22.18 6.13
C THR A 41 -9.81 -20.84 5.42
N PHE A 42 -10.02 -19.68 6.11
CA PHE A 42 -9.79 -18.36 5.52
C PHE A 42 -8.31 -18.08 5.31
N ASN A 43 -7.89 -18.06 4.05
CA ASN A 43 -6.52 -17.77 3.65
C ASN A 43 -6.29 -16.25 3.54
N ARG A 44 -5.62 -15.67 4.53
CA ARG A 44 -5.37 -14.22 4.57
C ARG A 44 -4.43 -13.73 3.49
N ALA A 45 -3.56 -14.58 2.97
CA ALA A 45 -2.66 -14.21 1.89
C ALA A 45 -3.40 -13.91 0.57
N THR A 46 -4.50 -14.65 0.32
CA THR A 46 -5.24 -14.59 -0.96
C THR A 46 -6.64 -13.97 -0.84
N GLN A 47 -7.21 -13.93 0.37
CA GLN A 47 -8.61 -13.55 0.58
C GLN A 47 -8.80 -12.28 1.43
N ALA A 48 -7.81 -11.93 2.29
CA ALA A 48 -7.96 -10.76 3.15
C ALA A 48 -7.76 -9.48 2.34
N GLN A 49 -8.85 -8.76 2.09
CA GLN A 49 -8.82 -7.41 1.54
C GLN A 49 -8.44 -6.43 2.65
N ARG A 50 -7.32 -5.77 2.50
CA ARG A 50 -6.77 -4.82 3.48
C ARG A 50 -6.13 -3.64 2.78
N GLN A 51 -6.15 -2.50 3.45
CA GLN A 51 -5.46 -1.30 2.98
C GLN A 51 -3.95 -1.50 3.09
N PRO A 52 -3.20 -1.44 1.97
CA PRO A 52 -1.76 -1.61 1.97
C PRO A 52 -1.01 -0.44 2.65
N GLY A 53 -1.68 0.69 2.83
CA GLY A 53 -1.08 1.87 3.43
C GLY A 53 0.13 2.36 2.64
N SER A 54 1.18 2.79 3.34
CA SER A 54 2.38 3.36 2.70
C SER A 54 3.15 2.39 1.80
N SER A 55 2.91 1.09 1.88
CA SER A 55 3.51 0.14 0.93
C SER A 55 2.97 0.32 -0.50
N PHE A 56 1.87 1.05 -0.68
CA PHE A 56 1.34 1.41 -2.00
C PHE A 56 2.06 2.59 -2.67
N LYS A 57 2.78 3.41 -1.91
CA LYS A 57 3.46 4.61 -2.43
C LYS A 57 4.37 4.37 -3.62
N PRO A 58 5.20 3.30 -3.69
CA PRO A 58 6.07 3.06 -4.84
C PRO A 58 5.34 3.02 -6.17
N PHE A 59 4.11 2.53 -6.24
CA PHE A 59 3.30 2.51 -7.46
C PHE A 59 2.90 3.92 -7.91
N VAL A 60 2.55 4.80 -6.96
CA VAL A 60 2.26 6.22 -7.23
C VAL A 60 3.52 6.95 -7.69
N TYR A 61 4.65 6.69 -7.05
CA TYR A 61 5.94 7.27 -7.44
C TYR A 61 6.40 6.75 -8.81
N SER A 62 6.17 5.48 -9.13
CA SER A 62 6.43 4.92 -10.46
C SER A 62 5.60 5.66 -11.54
N ALA A 63 4.32 5.91 -11.28
CA ALA A 63 3.48 6.71 -12.16
C ALA A 63 4.03 8.14 -12.36
N ALA A 64 4.56 8.75 -11.31
CA ALA A 64 5.17 10.07 -11.37
C ALA A 64 6.46 10.10 -12.20
N LEU A 65 7.31 9.08 -12.02
CA LEU A 65 8.53 8.93 -12.83
C LEU A 65 8.18 8.72 -14.30
N ALA A 66 7.20 7.88 -14.61
CA ALA A 66 6.72 7.65 -15.98
C ALA A 66 6.13 8.92 -16.62
N LYS A 67 5.63 9.86 -15.81
CA LYS A 67 5.12 11.17 -16.29
C LYS A 67 6.19 12.26 -16.36
N GLY A 68 7.47 11.90 -16.18
CA GLY A 68 8.61 12.80 -16.39
C GLY A 68 9.21 13.39 -15.11
N MET A 69 8.71 13.06 -13.91
CA MET A 69 9.42 13.40 -12.68
C MET A 69 10.67 12.55 -12.54
N THR A 70 11.61 13.00 -11.72
CA THR A 70 12.86 12.28 -11.43
C THR A 70 13.03 12.07 -9.93
N ALA A 71 13.92 11.19 -9.52
CA ALA A 71 14.24 10.98 -8.11
C ALA A 71 14.75 12.25 -7.40
N SER A 72 15.26 13.22 -8.15
CA SER A 72 15.74 14.54 -7.68
C SER A 72 14.70 15.65 -7.80
N THR A 73 13.53 15.41 -8.38
CA THR A 73 12.45 16.40 -8.41
C THR A 73 12.12 16.84 -6.99
N ILE A 74 12.08 18.16 -6.77
CA ILE A 74 11.79 18.76 -5.47
C ILE A 74 10.27 18.93 -5.32
N VAL A 75 9.75 18.50 -4.18
CA VAL A 75 8.35 18.70 -3.78
C VAL A 75 8.30 19.16 -2.32
N ASN A 76 7.39 20.06 -2.01
CA ASN A 76 7.28 20.63 -0.67
C ASN A 76 6.52 19.67 0.29
N ASP A 77 7.19 19.25 1.37
CA ASP A 77 6.59 18.53 2.50
C ASP A 77 6.11 19.56 3.53
N ALA A 78 4.94 20.14 3.30
CA ALA A 78 4.29 21.11 4.18
C ALA A 78 2.82 20.72 4.43
N PRO A 79 2.18 21.24 5.48
CA PRO A 79 0.77 21.01 5.74
C PRO A 79 -0.10 21.24 4.50
N LEU A 80 -1.16 20.45 4.38
CA LEU A 80 -2.09 20.49 3.26
C LEU A 80 -3.51 20.47 3.79
N SER A 81 -4.35 21.38 3.27
CA SER A 81 -5.77 21.45 3.59
C SER A 81 -6.55 21.46 2.27
N LEU A 82 -7.44 20.51 2.10
CA LEU A 82 -8.17 20.28 0.86
C LEU A 82 -9.68 20.37 1.12
N PRO A 83 -10.30 21.55 0.88
CA PRO A 83 -11.74 21.73 1.02
C PRO A 83 -12.54 20.78 0.13
N GLY A 84 -13.62 20.22 0.65
CA GLY A 84 -14.52 19.33 -0.09
C GLY A 84 -13.93 17.94 -0.43
N LYS A 85 -12.74 17.61 0.04
CA LYS A 85 -12.09 16.30 -0.21
C LYS A 85 -12.15 15.33 0.98
N GLY A 86 -12.69 15.78 2.11
CA GLY A 86 -12.95 14.93 3.27
C GLY A 86 -14.30 14.21 3.20
N PRO A 87 -14.58 13.32 4.17
CA PRO A 87 -15.88 12.67 4.27
C PRO A 87 -17.03 13.66 4.27
N ASN A 88 -18.12 13.34 3.57
CA ASN A 88 -19.31 14.17 3.44
C ASN A 88 -19.03 15.62 2.94
N GLY A 89 -17.99 15.78 2.11
CA GLY A 89 -17.62 17.10 1.57
C GLY A 89 -16.90 18.03 2.56
N SER A 90 -16.47 17.50 3.70
CA SER A 90 -15.68 18.27 4.67
C SER A 90 -14.27 18.58 4.15
N THR A 91 -13.53 19.40 4.89
CA THR A 91 -12.11 19.66 4.59
C THR A 91 -11.26 18.48 5.01
N TRP A 92 -10.43 17.98 4.09
CA TRP A 92 -9.45 16.93 4.39
C TRP A 92 -8.11 17.55 4.76
N ASN A 93 -7.64 17.25 5.97
CA ASN A 93 -6.38 17.73 6.53
C ASN A 93 -5.45 16.53 6.84
N PRO A 94 -4.83 15.90 5.82
CA PRO A 94 -3.91 14.81 6.03
C PRO A 94 -2.66 15.29 6.78
N LYS A 95 -1.98 14.35 7.47
CA LYS A 95 -0.74 14.62 8.21
C LYS A 95 0.32 13.57 7.86
N ASN A 96 1.58 13.94 8.02
CA ASN A 96 2.65 12.95 8.03
C ASN A 96 2.52 12.08 9.30
N SER A 97 2.89 10.80 9.19
CA SER A 97 2.77 9.85 10.32
C SER A 97 3.66 10.24 11.50
N ASP A 98 4.80 10.90 11.23
CA ASP A 98 5.73 11.40 12.23
C ASP A 98 5.35 12.80 12.78
N GLY A 99 4.28 13.40 12.26
CA GLY A 99 3.82 14.75 12.60
C GLY A 99 4.78 15.88 12.18
N ARG A 100 5.86 15.59 11.46
CA ARG A 100 6.90 16.55 11.08
C ARG A 100 6.84 16.88 9.61
N TYR A 101 7.28 18.09 9.25
CA TYR A 101 7.35 18.58 7.89
C TYR A 101 8.78 19.00 7.57
N ALA A 102 9.28 18.57 6.41
CA ALA A 102 10.69 18.76 6.01
C ALA A 102 10.89 19.91 5.00
N GLY A 103 9.81 20.57 4.57
CA GLY A 103 9.89 21.60 3.53
C GLY A 103 10.22 21.00 2.16
N ASN A 104 11.07 21.67 1.40
CA ASN A 104 11.45 21.22 0.06
C ASN A 104 12.43 20.04 0.13
N ILE A 105 11.97 18.87 -0.32
CA ILE A 105 12.76 17.63 -0.36
C ILE A 105 12.63 16.94 -1.71
N THR A 106 13.59 16.10 -2.04
CA THR A 106 13.54 15.30 -3.27
C THR A 106 12.53 14.17 -3.17
N LEU A 107 12.04 13.68 -4.33
CA LEU A 107 11.18 12.49 -4.38
C LEU A 107 11.82 11.30 -3.66
N ARG A 108 13.13 11.10 -3.84
CA ARG A 108 13.88 10.03 -3.17
C ARG A 108 13.78 10.16 -1.63
N GLN A 109 14.09 11.32 -1.09
CA GLN A 109 13.99 11.58 0.36
C GLN A 109 12.56 11.40 0.87
N ALA A 110 11.58 11.88 0.11
CA ALA A 110 10.17 11.77 0.48
C ALA A 110 9.68 10.31 0.53
N LEU A 111 10.07 9.47 -0.43
CA LEU A 111 9.73 8.06 -0.44
C LEU A 111 10.43 7.31 0.71
N THR A 112 11.73 7.56 0.90
CA THR A 112 12.52 6.96 2.01
C THR A 112 11.95 7.29 3.38
N ALA A 113 11.51 8.55 3.60
CA ALA A 113 10.89 9.00 4.84
C ALA A 113 9.36 8.76 4.87
N SER A 114 8.80 8.13 3.83
CA SER A 114 7.36 7.83 3.71
C SER A 114 6.45 9.05 3.92
N LYS A 115 6.83 10.24 3.37
CA LYS A 115 6.12 11.49 3.56
C LYS A 115 4.76 11.50 2.84
N ASN A 116 3.68 11.65 3.62
CA ASN A 116 2.31 11.64 3.10
C ASN A 116 2.02 12.88 2.25
N MET A 117 2.44 14.06 2.72
CA MET A 117 2.16 15.32 2.03
C MET A 117 2.76 15.36 0.63
N VAL A 118 3.98 14.84 0.48
CA VAL A 118 4.64 14.74 -0.82
C VAL A 118 3.92 13.76 -1.73
N SER A 119 3.53 12.59 -1.22
CA SER A 119 2.81 11.58 -2.01
C SER A 119 1.48 12.11 -2.54
N ILE A 120 0.73 12.88 -1.73
CA ILE A 120 -0.52 13.51 -2.17
C ILE A 120 -0.24 14.58 -3.22
N ARG A 121 0.77 15.44 -3.04
CA ARG A 121 1.13 16.49 -4.02
C ARG A 121 1.59 15.91 -5.35
N ILE A 122 2.36 14.83 -5.33
CA ILE A 122 2.73 14.08 -6.54
C ILE A 122 1.46 13.63 -7.26
N LEU A 123 0.55 12.96 -6.55
CA LEU A 123 -0.70 12.48 -7.13
C LEU A 123 -1.57 13.62 -7.69
N MET A 124 -1.63 14.77 -7.00
CA MET A 124 -2.30 15.96 -7.51
C MET A 124 -1.67 16.47 -8.82
N SER A 125 -0.34 16.47 -8.88
CA SER A 125 0.41 16.96 -10.05
C SER A 125 0.26 16.05 -11.27
N ILE A 126 0.31 14.72 -11.09
CA ILE A 126 0.20 13.78 -12.20
C ILE A 126 -1.26 13.49 -12.60
N GLY A 127 -2.19 13.73 -11.69
CA GLY A 127 -3.62 13.47 -11.85
C GLY A 127 -4.04 12.07 -11.41
N VAL A 128 -5.15 11.99 -10.66
CA VAL A 128 -5.69 10.74 -10.09
C VAL A 128 -6.03 9.73 -11.18
N GLY A 129 -6.72 10.15 -12.26
CA GLY A 129 -7.12 9.26 -13.36
C GLY A 129 -5.92 8.65 -14.09
N TYR A 130 -4.87 9.45 -14.34
CA TYR A 130 -3.64 8.93 -14.93
C TYR A 130 -2.96 7.90 -14.02
N ALA A 131 -2.80 8.23 -12.74
CA ALA A 131 -2.18 7.32 -11.78
C ALA A 131 -2.97 6.01 -11.65
N GLN A 132 -4.30 6.07 -11.56
CA GLN A 132 -5.15 4.88 -11.51
C GLN A 132 -4.96 3.98 -12.74
N GLN A 133 -4.96 4.56 -13.92
CA GLN A 133 -4.74 3.83 -15.17
C GLN A 133 -3.33 3.23 -15.26
N TYR A 134 -2.31 3.98 -14.84
CA TYR A 134 -0.93 3.52 -14.85
C TYR A 134 -0.70 2.36 -13.87
N ILE A 135 -1.24 2.47 -12.65
CA ILE A 135 -1.05 1.48 -11.58
C ILE A 135 -1.69 0.12 -11.91
N GLN A 136 -2.73 0.08 -12.73
CA GLN A 136 -3.31 -1.18 -13.22
C GLN A 136 -2.28 -2.07 -13.94
N ARG A 137 -1.21 -1.50 -14.48
CA ARG A 137 -0.11 -2.26 -15.13
C ARG A 137 0.63 -3.20 -14.16
N PHE A 138 0.50 -2.97 -12.85
CA PHE A 138 1.07 -3.82 -11.79
C PHE A 138 0.09 -4.91 -11.32
N GLY A 139 -0.99 -5.18 -12.08
CA GLY A 139 -1.94 -6.25 -11.78
C GLY A 139 -3.10 -5.86 -10.87
N PHE A 140 -3.18 -4.61 -10.41
CA PHE A 140 -4.32 -4.12 -9.63
C PHE A 140 -5.51 -3.82 -10.52
N SER A 141 -6.71 -4.18 -10.07
CA SER A 141 -7.95 -3.80 -10.75
C SER A 141 -8.34 -2.34 -10.44
N ALA A 142 -9.13 -1.73 -11.30
CA ALA A 142 -9.63 -0.37 -11.06
C ALA A 142 -10.44 -0.23 -9.76
N SER A 143 -11.11 -1.30 -9.33
CA SER A 143 -11.88 -1.32 -8.08
C SER A 143 -11.01 -1.35 -6.82
N GLU A 144 -9.79 -1.87 -6.91
CA GLU A 144 -8.82 -1.88 -5.81
C GLU A 144 -8.10 -0.53 -5.65
N ILE A 145 -8.15 0.33 -6.68
CA ILE A 145 -7.46 1.62 -6.73
C ILE A 145 -8.48 2.75 -6.62
N PRO A 146 -8.65 3.41 -5.45
CA PRO A 146 -9.63 4.47 -5.30
C PRO A 146 -9.34 5.66 -6.22
N ALA A 147 -10.37 6.17 -6.91
CA ALA A 147 -10.26 7.34 -7.79
C ALA A 147 -10.25 8.65 -6.99
N SER A 148 -9.40 8.74 -5.98
CA SER A 148 -9.30 9.89 -5.07
C SER A 148 -7.85 10.13 -4.62
N LEU A 149 -7.58 11.29 -4.03
CA LEU A 149 -6.25 11.64 -3.52
C LEU A 149 -5.78 10.74 -2.38
N SER A 150 -6.68 10.07 -1.69
CA SER A 150 -6.34 9.10 -0.64
C SER A 150 -5.62 7.85 -1.19
N MET A 151 -5.71 7.58 -2.50
CA MET A 151 -4.91 6.57 -3.19
C MET A 151 -3.42 6.71 -2.88
N ALA A 152 -2.90 7.94 -2.76
CA ALA A 152 -1.50 8.20 -2.43
C ALA A 152 -1.07 7.65 -1.07
N LEU A 153 -2.03 7.33 -0.20
CA LEU A 153 -1.82 6.79 1.13
C LEU A 153 -2.17 5.29 1.23
N GLY A 154 -2.51 4.66 0.11
CA GLY A 154 -2.87 3.25 0.05
C GLY A 154 -4.18 2.92 0.77
N THR A 155 -5.21 3.72 0.57
CA THR A 155 -6.56 3.50 1.16
C THR A 155 -7.43 2.54 0.36
N GLY A 156 -6.98 2.08 -0.80
CA GLY A 156 -7.61 0.98 -1.52
C GLY A 156 -7.45 -0.34 -0.78
N GLU A 157 -8.30 -1.30 -1.07
CA GLU A 157 -8.23 -2.63 -0.46
C GLU A 157 -7.71 -3.64 -1.47
N THR A 158 -6.71 -4.42 -1.07
CA THR A 158 -6.11 -5.48 -1.89
C THR A 158 -5.59 -6.61 -1.01
N THR A 159 -5.16 -7.70 -1.61
CA THR A 159 -4.63 -8.85 -0.88
C THR A 159 -3.11 -8.82 -0.78
N PRO A 160 -2.51 -9.47 0.24
CA PRO A 160 -1.05 -9.60 0.33
C PRO A 160 -0.41 -10.20 -0.91
N ILE A 161 -1.04 -11.18 -1.55
CA ILE A 161 -0.51 -11.78 -2.79
C ILE A 161 -0.47 -10.77 -3.94
N LYS A 162 -1.51 -9.96 -4.11
CA LYS A 162 -1.56 -8.90 -5.13
C LYS A 162 -0.47 -7.85 -4.93
N MET A 163 -0.22 -7.49 -3.67
CA MET A 163 0.90 -6.58 -3.34
C MET A 163 2.24 -7.21 -3.72
N ALA A 164 2.46 -8.48 -3.39
CA ALA A 164 3.70 -9.18 -3.74
C ALA A 164 3.89 -9.30 -5.26
N GLU A 165 2.82 -9.61 -6.01
CA GLU A 165 2.83 -9.65 -7.49
C GLU A 165 3.17 -8.28 -8.09
N GLY A 166 2.59 -7.21 -7.56
CA GLY A 166 2.86 -5.86 -8.06
C GLY A 166 4.31 -5.39 -7.83
N TYR A 167 5.00 -5.98 -6.86
CA TYR A 167 6.41 -5.69 -6.57
C TYR A 167 7.39 -6.59 -7.36
N ALA A 168 6.94 -7.75 -7.86
CA ALA A 168 7.75 -8.68 -8.64
C ALA A 168 7.86 -8.24 -10.11
#